data_fbf58520a95b32f3ca28275d0ca9d338
#
_entry.id   fbf58520a95b32f3ca28275d0ca9d338
#
_cell.length_a   1.000
_cell.length_b   1.000
_cell.length_c   1.000
_cell.angle_alpha   90.00
_cell.angle_beta   90.00
_cell.angle_gamma   90.00
#
_symmetry.space_group_name_H-M   'P 1'
#
loop_
_entity.id
_entity.type
_entity.pdbx_description
1 polymer ?
#
loop_
_entity_poly.entity_id
_entity_poly.type
_entity_poly.pdbx_seq_one_letter_code
_entity_poly.pdbx_strand_id
1 'polypeptide(L)'
;MNKVSLILTDRSRIEADWLCPRKRYWLTEHTVDPHSYEPPSGIVPLTASPALAFGSTVHKGLEYQILQETKGQHARWTPMDEGIPGLEAVDVGLTHMQTYPFWDDLSPDQQDTAVALITGFFQTVWPRWMKQYEPIAVEQELEFEQDGVIFMVRPDLLLKDKKTGDIWYPDFKTFTSSWNNRKWDWGLQQQLTMLACKKALGVDITGSWIQGLGKGSGRKGVLYHPLVYGYRHPGTPGVTDPSFGTKRRAGFERFPVKEYPRGGVRGWIARLEEHEPELVTKVFPQSAPIFLKDQLMEKEIMPQIVAREKQIAGLRSLAPSETHKRQFPMNITQCETGYGQCAYFDACHAHTLVAYTPRVPHHKAEADLCEQLSSSL
;
A
#
# COMPACT_ATOMS: atom_id res chain seq x y z
N MET A 1 -9.36 -38.64 10.68
CA MET A 1 -9.52 -37.30 11.24
C MET A 1 -9.67 -36.35 10.05
N ASN A 2 -10.82 -35.69 9.88
CA ASN A 2 -11.00 -34.71 8.83
C ASN A 2 -10.05 -33.55 9.14
N LYS A 3 -9.02 -33.33 8.31
CA LYS A 3 -8.22 -32.11 8.35
C LYS A 3 -9.20 -30.95 8.08
N VAL A 4 -9.54 -30.20 9.10
CA VAL A 4 -10.26 -28.95 8.94
C VAL A 4 -9.30 -28.05 8.15
N SER A 5 -9.55 -27.89 6.86
CA SER A 5 -8.76 -26.95 6.06
C SER A 5 -9.05 -25.55 6.57
N LEU A 6 -8.05 -24.87 7.08
CA LEU A 6 -8.15 -23.47 7.49
C LEU A 6 -8.59 -22.63 6.29
N ILE A 7 -9.62 -21.81 6.48
CA ILE A 7 -10.09 -20.89 5.45
C ILE A 7 -9.46 -19.53 5.76
N LEU A 8 -8.46 -19.15 4.98
CA LEU A 8 -7.77 -17.87 5.13
C LEU A 8 -8.30 -16.87 4.11
N THR A 9 -8.54 -15.64 4.53
CA THR A 9 -8.93 -14.55 3.63
C THR A 9 -8.31 -13.21 4.03
N ASP A 10 -8.22 -12.32 3.07
CA ASP A 10 -7.77 -10.95 3.23
C ASP A 10 -8.58 -10.02 2.32
N ARG A 11 -8.38 -8.72 2.47
CA ARG A 11 -9.05 -7.71 1.64
C ARG A 11 -8.86 -7.96 0.14
N SER A 12 -7.64 -8.29 -0.30
CA SER A 12 -7.32 -8.41 -1.73
C SER A 12 -8.11 -9.55 -2.36
N ARG A 13 -8.30 -10.64 -1.62
CA ARG A 13 -9.12 -11.79 -2.01
C ARG A 13 -10.58 -11.40 -2.14
N ILE A 14 -11.10 -10.72 -1.13
CA ILE A 14 -12.51 -10.30 -1.08
C ILE A 14 -12.82 -9.32 -2.22
N GLU A 15 -12.01 -8.28 -2.38
CA GLU A 15 -12.19 -7.28 -3.44
C GLU A 15 -12.03 -7.90 -4.84
N ALA A 16 -11.10 -8.85 -5.01
CA ALA A 16 -10.94 -9.55 -6.27
C ALA A 16 -12.20 -10.34 -6.65
N ASP A 17 -12.82 -11.05 -5.69
CA ASP A 17 -14.05 -11.81 -5.90
C ASP A 17 -15.23 -10.88 -6.22
N TRP A 18 -15.39 -9.79 -5.47
CA TRP A 18 -16.48 -8.83 -5.71
C TRP A 18 -16.38 -8.11 -7.05
N LEU A 19 -15.17 -7.79 -7.49
CA LEU A 19 -14.94 -7.17 -8.80
C LEU A 19 -15.14 -8.17 -9.93
N CYS A 20 -14.53 -9.34 -9.82
CA CYS A 20 -14.57 -10.39 -10.81
C CYS A 20 -14.15 -11.73 -10.18
N PRO A 21 -15.07 -12.68 -9.97
CA PRO A 21 -14.73 -13.99 -9.40
C PRO A 21 -13.58 -14.68 -10.17
N ARG A 22 -13.50 -14.54 -11.49
CA ARG A 22 -12.39 -15.07 -12.30
C ARG A 22 -11.04 -14.45 -11.92
N LYS A 23 -11.00 -13.17 -11.53
CA LYS A 23 -9.80 -12.51 -11.00
C LYS A 23 -9.39 -13.15 -9.69
N ARG A 24 -10.35 -13.43 -8.79
CA ARG A 24 -10.11 -14.17 -7.54
C ARG A 24 -9.49 -15.53 -7.82
N TYR A 25 -10.03 -16.28 -8.81
CA TYR A 25 -9.50 -17.58 -9.22
C TYR A 25 -8.01 -17.49 -9.58
N TRP A 26 -7.65 -16.59 -10.49
CA TRP A 26 -6.25 -16.43 -10.89
C TRP A 26 -5.35 -15.98 -9.75
N LEU A 27 -5.82 -15.02 -8.95
CA LEU A 27 -5.04 -14.44 -7.87
C LEU A 27 -4.71 -15.43 -6.75
N THR A 28 -5.63 -16.34 -6.40
CA THR A 28 -5.49 -17.13 -5.17
C THR A 28 -5.95 -18.58 -5.26
N GLU A 29 -6.70 -18.98 -6.27
CA GLU A 29 -7.28 -20.32 -6.35
C GLU A 29 -6.64 -21.19 -7.45
N HIS A 30 -5.90 -20.58 -8.38
CA HIS A 30 -5.22 -21.31 -9.44
C HIS A 30 -3.99 -22.04 -8.88
N THR A 31 -3.88 -23.33 -9.17
CA THR A 31 -2.70 -24.15 -8.90
C THR A 31 -1.86 -24.27 -10.16
N VAL A 32 -0.56 -24.01 -10.07
CA VAL A 32 0.35 -24.14 -11.22
C VAL A 32 0.57 -25.62 -11.56
N ASP A 33 0.62 -26.48 -10.52
CA ASP A 33 0.67 -27.93 -10.68
C ASP A 33 -0.66 -28.55 -10.25
N PRO A 34 -1.46 -29.09 -11.19
CA PRO A 34 -2.74 -29.73 -10.86
C PRO A 34 -2.57 -31.03 -10.06
N HIS A 35 -1.36 -31.58 -9.93
CA HIS A 35 -1.06 -32.78 -9.16
C HIS A 35 -0.49 -32.44 -7.77
N SER A 36 -0.11 -31.20 -7.52
CA SER A 36 0.27 -30.79 -6.18
C SER A 36 -0.98 -30.49 -5.35
N TYR A 37 -1.07 -31.13 -4.19
CA TYR A 37 -2.10 -30.79 -3.18
C TYR A 37 -1.70 -29.59 -2.34
N GLU A 38 -0.73 -28.80 -2.81
CA GLU A 38 -0.36 -27.55 -2.16
C GLU A 38 -1.56 -26.58 -2.17
N PRO A 39 -1.71 -25.74 -1.14
CA PRO A 39 -2.77 -24.75 -1.15
C PRO A 39 -2.62 -23.88 -2.38
N PRO A 40 -3.73 -23.57 -3.07
CA PRO A 40 -3.65 -22.75 -4.27
C PRO A 40 -3.02 -21.42 -3.92
N SER A 41 -1.83 -21.17 -4.46
CA SER A 41 -1.10 -19.91 -4.24
C SER A 41 -1.54 -18.82 -5.20
N GLY A 42 -2.19 -19.18 -6.30
CA GLY A 42 -2.54 -18.27 -7.40
C GLY A 42 -1.33 -17.84 -8.23
N ILE A 43 -1.58 -16.92 -9.15
CA ILE A 43 -0.56 -16.33 -10.02
C ILE A 43 -0.62 -14.81 -9.99
N VAL A 44 0.50 -14.18 -10.28
CA VAL A 44 0.61 -12.71 -10.47
C VAL A 44 1.35 -12.42 -11.77
N PRO A 45 1.07 -11.28 -12.43
CA PRO A 45 1.85 -10.85 -13.58
C PRO A 45 3.33 -10.74 -13.24
N LEU A 46 4.22 -11.14 -14.17
CA LEU A 46 5.67 -11.00 -14.05
C LEU A 46 6.11 -9.55 -13.88
N THR A 47 5.35 -8.62 -14.48
CA THR A 47 5.62 -7.18 -14.37
C THR A 47 4.52 -6.51 -13.56
N ALA A 48 4.91 -5.81 -12.50
CA ALA A 48 3.98 -4.97 -11.77
C ALA A 48 3.52 -3.78 -12.63
N SER A 49 2.28 -3.33 -12.45
CA SER A 49 1.91 -2.05 -13.05
C SER A 49 2.76 -0.93 -12.45
N PRO A 50 3.15 0.10 -13.24
CA PRO A 50 3.97 1.21 -12.73
C PRO A 50 3.35 1.91 -11.50
N ALA A 51 2.03 1.94 -11.43
CA ALA A 51 1.33 2.51 -10.28
C ALA A 51 1.47 1.66 -9.01
N LEU A 52 1.43 0.33 -9.16
CA LEU A 52 1.63 -0.61 -8.05
C LEU A 52 3.09 -0.61 -7.61
N ALA A 53 4.03 -0.72 -8.55
CA ALA A 53 5.46 -0.68 -8.27
C ALA A 53 5.83 0.57 -7.46
N PHE A 54 5.41 1.74 -7.93
CA PHE A 54 5.64 3.01 -7.22
C PHE A 54 5.02 3.01 -5.82
N GLY A 55 3.75 2.60 -5.70
CA GLY A 55 3.05 2.57 -4.41
C GLY A 55 3.76 1.68 -3.40
N SER A 56 4.06 0.45 -3.79
CA SER A 56 4.76 -0.53 -2.93
C SER A 56 6.14 -0.06 -2.51
N THR A 57 6.89 0.56 -3.41
CA THR A 57 8.22 1.12 -3.13
C THR A 57 8.15 2.25 -2.10
N VAL A 58 7.19 3.17 -2.23
CA VAL A 58 6.99 4.27 -1.25
C VAL A 58 6.53 3.72 0.10
N HIS A 59 5.59 2.74 0.13
CA HIS A 59 5.18 2.10 1.39
C HIS A 59 6.36 1.45 2.10
N LYS A 60 7.26 0.80 1.35
CA LYS A 60 8.46 0.18 1.93
C LYS A 60 9.40 1.21 2.57
N GLY A 61 9.60 2.35 1.91
CA GLY A 61 10.35 3.46 2.48
C GLY A 61 9.72 4.02 3.76
N LEU A 62 8.40 4.19 3.79
CA LEU A 62 7.68 4.63 4.99
C LEU A 62 7.80 3.62 6.13
N GLU A 63 7.55 2.35 5.86
CA GLU A 63 7.63 1.25 6.84
C GLU A 63 8.97 1.27 7.57
N TYR A 64 10.08 1.15 6.84
CA TYR A 64 11.40 1.07 7.44
C TYR A 64 11.81 2.35 8.15
N GLN A 65 11.41 3.51 7.62
CA GLN A 65 11.67 4.77 8.27
C GLN A 65 10.90 4.91 9.59
N ILE A 66 9.63 4.54 9.63
CA ILE A 66 8.83 4.59 10.86
C ILE A 66 9.37 3.58 11.88
N LEU A 67 9.76 2.40 11.45
CA LEU A 67 10.38 1.39 12.31
C LEU A 67 11.67 1.92 12.94
N GLN A 68 12.51 2.62 12.17
CA GLN A 68 13.74 3.23 12.67
C GLN A 68 13.44 4.34 13.68
N GLU A 69 12.50 5.23 13.40
CA GLU A 69 12.08 6.32 14.31
C GLU A 69 11.53 5.79 15.63
N THR A 70 10.87 4.64 15.60
CA THR A 70 10.32 3.97 16.78
C THR A 70 11.32 3.02 17.44
N LYS A 71 12.58 2.97 16.97
CA LYS A 71 13.65 2.08 17.46
C LYS A 71 13.24 0.61 17.48
N GLY A 72 12.43 0.18 16.51
CA GLY A 72 11.93 -1.19 16.42
C GLY A 72 11.00 -1.62 17.56
N GLN A 73 10.58 -0.72 18.44
CA GLN A 73 9.76 -1.04 19.62
C GLN A 73 8.44 -1.73 19.25
N HIS A 74 7.97 -1.56 18.01
CA HIS A 74 6.70 -2.06 17.53
C HIS A 74 6.83 -3.07 16.39
N ALA A 75 8.06 -3.40 15.98
CA ALA A 75 8.32 -4.42 14.96
C ALA A 75 8.26 -5.82 15.59
N ARG A 76 7.11 -6.45 15.59
CA ARG A 76 7.00 -7.88 15.97
C ARG A 76 7.40 -8.84 14.83
N TRP A 77 7.74 -8.30 13.67
CA TRP A 77 7.68 -9.12 12.45
C TRP A 77 8.84 -9.03 11.47
N THR A 78 9.41 -7.88 11.26
CA THR A 78 10.58 -7.75 10.40
C THR A 78 11.82 -7.92 11.27
N PRO A 79 12.72 -8.88 11.00
CA PRO A 79 14.05 -8.81 11.53
C PRO A 79 14.60 -7.47 11.03
N MET A 80 14.65 -6.48 11.90
CA MET A 80 15.43 -5.29 11.59
C MET A 80 16.87 -5.77 11.54
N ASP A 81 17.48 -5.69 10.37
CA ASP A 81 18.93 -5.63 10.29
C ASP A 81 19.36 -4.58 11.30
N GLU A 82 20.27 -4.94 12.18
CA GLU A 82 20.79 -4.03 13.22
C GLU A 82 21.09 -2.70 12.52
N GLY A 83 20.42 -1.62 12.99
CA GLY A 83 20.38 -0.35 12.27
C GLY A 83 21.78 0.05 11.80
N ILE A 84 21.92 0.44 10.55
CA ILE A 84 23.22 0.77 9.97
C ILE A 84 23.79 1.93 10.78
N PRO A 85 24.87 1.73 11.54
CA PRO A 85 25.43 2.78 12.38
C PRO A 85 25.84 3.99 11.53
N GLY A 86 25.40 5.18 11.90
CA GLY A 86 25.80 6.43 11.26
C GLY A 86 24.89 6.94 10.16
N LEU A 87 23.79 6.24 9.80
CA LEU A 87 22.75 6.80 8.93
C LEU A 87 21.78 7.65 9.74
N GLU A 88 21.51 8.86 9.27
CA GLU A 88 20.38 9.64 9.76
C GLU A 88 19.06 8.91 9.48
N ALA A 89 18.07 9.13 10.34
CA ALA A 89 16.82 8.42 10.30
C ALA A 89 16.16 8.36 8.89
N VAL A 90 16.12 9.45 8.15
CA VAL A 90 15.55 9.48 6.78
C VAL A 90 16.32 8.62 5.77
N ASP A 91 17.59 8.29 6.03
CA ASP A 91 18.41 7.55 5.07
C ASP A 91 18.14 6.04 5.11
N VAL A 92 17.67 5.51 6.25
CA VAL A 92 17.33 4.09 6.38
C VAL A 92 16.14 3.72 5.49
N GLY A 93 15.05 4.48 5.58
CA GLY A 93 13.89 4.27 4.74
C GLY A 93 14.21 4.42 3.24
N LEU A 94 15.04 5.39 2.88
CA LEU A 94 15.52 5.58 1.50
C LEU A 94 16.37 4.41 1.01
N THR A 95 17.27 3.89 1.85
CA THR A 95 18.12 2.74 1.50
C THR A 95 17.27 1.51 1.22
N HIS A 96 16.33 1.18 2.13
CA HIS A 96 15.44 0.03 1.94
C HIS A 96 14.50 0.19 0.75
N MET A 97 14.02 1.41 0.50
CA MET A 97 13.23 1.71 -0.69
C MET A 97 14.02 1.46 -1.98
N GLN A 98 15.29 1.86 -2.03
CA GLN A 98 16.17 1.69 -3.19
C GLN A 98 16.60 0.24 -3.43
N THR A 99 16.62 -0.60 -2.40
CA THR A 99 16.88 -2.05 -2.52
C THR A 99 15.62 -2.89 -2.74
N TYR A 100 14.44 -2.26 -2.75
CA TYR A 100 13.19 -2.96 -2.97
C TYR A 100 13.07 -3.44 -4.42
N PRO A 101 12.60 -4.68 -4.69
CA PRO A 101 12.62 -5.26 -6.04
C PRO A 101 11.97 -4.42 -7.15
N PHE A 102 11.00 -3.58 -6.81
CA PHE A 102 10.33 -2.71 -7.79
C PHE A 102 11.03 -1.37 -8.02
N TRP A 103 12.14 -1.10 -7.34
CA TRP A 103 12.85 0.17 -7.52
C TRP A 103 13.38 0.36 -8.93
N ASP A 104 13.96 -0.69 -9.51
CA ASP A 104 14.53 -0.66 -10.87
C ASP A 104 13.46 -0.61 -11.97
N ASP A 105 12.20 -0.97 -11.64
CA ASP A 105 11.04 -0.81 -12.54
C ASP A 105 10.55 0.64 -12.64
N LEU A 106 11.05 1.54 -11.76
CA LEU A 106 10.66 2.94 -11.74
C LEU A 106 11.53 3.77 -12.68
N SER A 107 10.89 4.69 -13.42
CA SER A 107 11.67 5.69 -14.16
C SER A 107 12.46 6.61 -13.22
N PRO A 108 13.55 7.25 -13.70
CA PRO A 108 14.32 8.20 -12.87
C PRO A 108 13.47 9.31 -12.23
N ASP A 109 12.48 9.84 -12.94
CA ASP A 109 11.53 10.83 -12.41
C ASP A 109 10.68 10.26 -11.28
N GLN A 110 10.29 8.98 -11.36
CA GLN A 110 9.54 8.30 -10.31
C GLN A 110 10.42 8.00 -9.11
N GLN A 111 11.67 7.60 -9.32
CA GLN A 111 12.65 7.40 -8.25
C GLN A 111 12.90 8.71 -7.48
N ASP A 112 13.18 9.81 -8.19
CA ASP A 112 13.34 11.15 -7.60
C ASP A 112 12.07 11.56 -6.84
N THR A 113 10.88 11.22 -7.35
CA THR A 113 9.59 11.51 -6.69
C THR A 113 9.42 10.70 -5.41
N ALA A 114 9.74 9.41 -5.43
CA ALA A 114 9.64 8.55 -4.24
C ALA A 114 10.58 9.06 -3.12
N VAL A 115 11.83 9.39 -3.45
CA VAL A 115 12.78 10.01 -2.51
C VAL A 115 12.22 11.30 -1.93
N ALA A 116 11.70 12.18 -2.78
CA ALA A 116 11.16 13.47 -2.35
C ALA A 116 9.91 13.32 -1.46
N LEU A 117 9.06 12.32 -1.72
CA LEU A 117 7.88 12.04 -0.90
C LEU A 117 8.26 11.54 0.50
N ILE A 118 9.19 10.58 0.60
CA ILE A 118 9.66 10.09 1.90
C ILE A 118 10.32 11.24 2.67
N THR A 119 11.28 11.92 2.08
CA THR A 119 11.97 13.06 2.72
C THR A 119 10.96 14.13 3.17
N GLY A 120 10.02 14.48 2.30
CA GLY A 120 9.00 15.50 2.60
C GLY A 120 8.05 15.11 3.72
N PHE A 121 7.58 13.87 3.73
CA PHE A 121 6.69 13.36 4.77
C PHE A 121 7.38 13.41 6.15
N PHE A 122 8.61 12.90 6.26
CA PHE A 122 9.34 12.88 7.53
C PHE A 122 9.83 14.27 7.99
N GLN A 123 9.97 15.21 7.08
CA GLN A 123 10.32 16.58 7.43
C GLN A 123 9.10 17.42 7.83
N THR A 124 7.92 17.18 7.25
CA THR A 124 6.78 18.09 7.38
C THR A 124 5.59 17.50 8.15
N VAL A 125 5.19 16.26 7.85
CA VAL A 125 3.99 15.62 8.44
C VAL A 125 4.32 14.87 9.71
N TRP A 126 5.33 14.01 9.67
CA TRP A 126 5.72 13.16 10.78
C TRP A 126 6.02 13.90 12.08
N PRO A 127 6.78 15.02 12.09
CA PRO A 127 7.04 15.76 13.34
C PRO A 127 5.77 16.34 13.96
N ARG A 128 4.76 16.69 13.14
CA ARG A 128 3.46 17.16 13.64
C ARG A 128 2.68 16.03 14.29
N TRP A 129 2.69 14.82 13.66
CA TRP A 129 2.07 13.64 14.24
C TRP A 129 2.73 13.26 15.56
N MET A 130 4.06 13.26 15.63
CA MET A 130 4.79 12.88 16.85
C MET A 130 4.61 13.86 18.03
N LYS A 131 4.12 15.07 17.79
CA LYS A 131 3.67 15.96 18.88
C LYS A 131 2.37 15.48 19.51
N GLN A 132 1.45 14.95 18.73
CA GLN A 132 0.11 14.55 19.16
C GLN A 132 0.00 13.06 19.44
N TYR A 133 0.63 12.23 18.63
CA TYR A 133 0.46 10.78 18.64
C TYR A 133 1.74 10.06 19.06
N GLU A 134 1.55 8.82 19.48
CA GLU A 134 2.58 7.81 19.71
C GLU A 134 2.32 6.61 18.80
N PRO A 135 3.29 6.18 17.97
CA PRO A 135 3.15 4.95 17.20
C PRO A 135 3.09 3.73 18.12
N ILE A 136 2.14 2.83 17.89
CA ILE A 136 1.97 1.62 18.70
C ILE A 136 2.08 0.32 17.89
N ALA A 137 1.93 0.38 16.57
CA ALA A 137 2.19 -0.74 15.66
C ALA A 137 2.51 -0.21 14.26
N VAL A 138 3.42 -0.88 13.55
CA VAL A 138 3.83 -0.58 12.17
C VAL A 138 3.79 -1.89 11.39
N GLU A 139 3.03 -1.94 10.28
CA GLU A 139 2.92 -3.13 9.41
C GLU A 139 2.72 -4.45 10.20
N GLN A 140 2.01 -4.34 11.34
CA GLN A 140 1.77 -5.50 12.20
C GLN A 140 0.70 -6.40 11.59
N GLU A 141 1.03 -7.67 11.36
CA GLU A 141 0.02 -8.65 10.97
C GLU A 141 -0.93 -8.95 12.12
N LEU A 142 -2.22 -8.88 11.82
CA LEU A 142 -3.30 -9.18 12.73
C LEU A 142 -4.23 -10.22 12.10
N GLU A 143 -4.69 -11.12 12.94
CA GLU A 143 -5.60 -12.19 12.55
C GLU A 143 -6.78 -12.23 13.51
N PHE A 144 -7.96 -12.47 12.97
CA PHE A 144 -9.12 -12.84 13.78
C PHE A 144 -9.95 -13.89 13.07
N GLU A 145 -10.58 -14.75 13.85
CA GLU A 145 -11.48 -15.76 13.33
C GLU A 145 -12.92 -15.31 13.44
N GLN A 146 -13.70 -15.59 12.39
CA GLN A 146 -15.14 -15.45 12.42
C GLN A 146 -15.79 -16.63 11.68
N ASP A 147 -16.57 -17.43 12.42
CA ASP A 147 -17.30 -18.59 11.87
C ASP A 147 -16.43 -19.56 11.05
N GLY A 148 -15.21 -19.85 11.50
CA GLY A 148 -14.27 -20.75 10.85
C GLY A 148 -13.52 -20.16 9.66
N VAL A 149 -13.59 -18.84 9.46
CA VAL A 149 -12.78 -18.09 8.47
C VAL A 149 -11.80 -17.19 9.23
N ILE A 150 -10.52 -17.30 8.91
CA ILE A 150 -9.46 -16.46 9.47
C ILE A 150 -9.23 -15.28 8.53
N PHE A 151 -9.43 -14.09 9.05
CA PHE A 151 -9.20 -12.83 8.37
C PHE A 151 -7.81 -12.30 8.73
N MET A 152 -7.02 -12.04 7.70
CA MET A 152 -5.67 -11.50 7.82
C MET A 152 -5.68 -10.03 7.37
N VAL A 153 -5.14 -9.16 8.20
CA VAL A 153 -4.94 -7.74 7.86
C VAL A 153 -3.58 -7.27 8.33
N ARG A 154 -3.07 -6.25 7.68
CA ARG A 154 -1.82 -5.60 8.05
C ARG A 154 -2.00 -4.09 7.92
N PRO A 155 -2.35 -3.39 9.04
CA PRO A 155 -2.42 -1.94 9.04
C PRO A 155 -1.02 -1.33 8.83
N ASP A 156 -0.94 -0.31 7.98
CA ASP A 156 0.32 0.40 7.73
C ASP A 156 0.89 0.98 9.05
N LEU A 157 0.02 1.55 9.89
CA LEU A 157 0.41 2.19 11.13
C LEU A 157 -0.77 2.28 12.10
N LEU A 158 -0.52 2.07 13.39
CA LEU A 158 -1.45 2.43 14.47
C LEU A 158 -0.83 3.51 15.34
N LEU A 159 -1.61 4.55 15.63
CA LEU A 159 -1.23 5.70 16.43
C LEU A 159 -2.14 5.82 17.64
N LYS A 160 -1.56 6.11 18.81
CA LYS A 160 -2.29 6.45 20.03
C LYS A 160 -2.20 7.95 20.29
N ASP A 161 -3.32 8.64 20.44
CA ASP A 161 -3.33 10.04 20.86
C ASP A 161 -2.81 10.15 22.30
N LYS A 162 -1.79 10.98 22.52
CA LYS A 162 -1.11 11.14 23.82
C LYS A 162 -1.99 11.78 24.88
N LYS A 163 -3.04 12.52 24.47
CA LYS A 163 -3.92 13.21 25.41
C LYS A 163 -5.16 12.40 25.77
N THR A 164 -5.81 11.82 24.75
CA THR A 164 -7.08 11.12 24.94
C THR A 164 -6.90 9.61 25.11
N GLY A 165 -5.78 9.06 24.63
CA GLY A 165 -5.55 7.62 24.58
C GLY A 165 -6.25 6.94 23.39
N ASP A 166 -6.94 7.68 22.54
CA ASP A 166 -7.64 7.19 21.36
C ASP A 166 -6.68 6.54 20.37
N ILE A 167 -7.10 5.43 19.79
CA ILE A 167 -6.29 4.72 18.80
C ILE A 167 -6.82 5.01 17.40
N TRP A 168 -5.90 5.38 16.53
CA TRP A 168 -6.15 5.78 15.15
C TRP A 168 -5.38 4.90 14.17
N TYR A 169 -5.98 4.65 13.01
CA TYR A 169 -5.39 3.92 11.89
C TYR A 169 -5.19 4.84 10.69
N PRO A 170 -4.01 5.47 10.49
CA PRO A 170 -3.65 6.10 9.22
C PRO A 170 -3.30 5.04 8.17
N ASP A 171 -3.84 5.20 6.97
CA ASP A 171 -3.56 4.37 5.80
C ASP A 171 -2.91 5.23 4.73
N PHE A 172 -1.75 4.83 4.21
CA PHE A 172 -1.02 5.60 3.23
C PHE A 172 -1.49 5.30 1.80
N LYS A 173 -1.70 6.34 0.99
CA LYS A 173 -2.09 6.17 -0.41
C LYS A 173 -1.34 7.13 -1.32
N THR A 174 -0.66 6.59 -2.32
CA THR A 174 -0.09 7.38 -3.40
C THR A 174 -1.17 7.74 -4.45
N PHE A 175 -1.16 8.98 -4.96
CA PHE A 175 -2.18 9.43 -5.92
C PHE A 175 -1.59 10.37 -6.98
N THR A 176 -2.19 10.40 -8.18
CA THR A 176 -1.71 11.19 -9.33
C THR A 176 -2.63 12.34 -9.75
N SER A 177 -3.89 12.31 -9.30
CA SER A 177 -4.90 13.28 -9.69
C SER A 177 -5.39 14.09 -8.49
N SER A 178 -6.43 14.87 -8.68
CA SER A 178 -7.06 15.60 -7.58
C SER A 178 -7.44 14.64 -6.44
N TRP A 179 -7.09 15.02 -5.24
CA TRP A 179 -7.48 14.31 -4.04
C TRP A 179 -9.02 14.32 -3.89
N ASN A 180 -9.63 13.14 -3.74
CA ASN A 180 -11.07 13.00 -3.56
C ASN A 180 -11.37 12.30 -2.23
N ASN A 181 -11.73 13.08 -1.22
CA ASN A 181 -12.05 12.59 0.12
C ASN A 181 -13.21 11.57 0.14
N ARG A 182 -14.24 11.77 -0.71
CA ARG A 182 -15.44 10.92 -0.71
C ARG A 182 -15.18 9.47 -1.15
N LYS A 183 -14.10 9.23 -1.89
CA LYS A 183 -13.73 7.88 -2.36
C LYS A 183 -13.47 6.91 -1.20
N TRP A 184 -13.10 7.43 -0.03
CA TRP A 184 -12.60 6.62 1.07
C TRP A 184 -13.65 6.35 2.16
N ASP A 185 -14.78 7.08 2.18
CA ASP A 185 -15.79 7.01 3.24
C ASP A 185 -16.37 5.59 3.47
N TRP A 186 -16.30 4.73 2.44
CA TRP A 186 -16.87 3.38 2.43
C TRP A 186 -15.86 2.32 1.99
N GLY A 187 -14.57 2.60 2.09
CA GLY A 187 -13.54 1.65 1.69
C GLY A 187 -13.58 0.38 2.53
N LEU A 188 -13.80 -0.79 1.92
CA LEU A 188 -13.74 -2.08 2.61
C LEU A 188 -12.44 -2.23 3.39
N GLN A 189 -11.33 -1.75 2.84
CA GLN A 189 -10.01 -1.79 3.47
C GLN A 189 -10.05 -1.17 4.87
N GLN A 190 -10.54 0.07 5.00
CA GLN A 190 -10.56 0.78 6.28
C GLN A 190 -11.49 0.08 7.27
N GLN A 191 -12.67 -0.31 6.81
CA GLN A 191 -13.66 -0.97 7.65
C GLN A 191 -13.15 -2.33 8.16
N LEU A 192 -12.61 -3.17 7.28
CA LEU A 192 -12.11 -4.49 7.64
C LEU A 192 -10.87 -4.38 8.56
N THR A 193 -9.95 -3.45 8.27
CA THR A 193 -8.76 -3.26 9.10
C THR A 193 -9.13 -2.77 10.50
N MET A 194 -10.02 -1.79 10.63
CA MET A 194 -10.48 -1.32 11.95
C MET A 194 -11.20 -2.44 12.74
N LEU A 195 -12.06 -3.21 12.07
CA LEU A 195 -12.73 -4.36 12.69
C LEU A 195 -11.72 -5.41 13.16
N ALA A 196 -10.72 -5.71 12.33
CA ALA A 196 -9.67 -6.67 12.69
C ALA A 196 -8.81 -6.17 13.86
N CYS A 197 -8.42 -4.91 13.89
CA CYS A 197 -7.71 -4.33 15.03
C CYS A 197 -8.55 -4.46 16.31
N LYS A 198 -9.86 -4.14 16.26
CA LYS A 198 -10.78 -4.30 17.38
C LYS A 198 -10.83 -5.74 17.87
N LYS A 199 -10.98 -6.71 16.96
CA LYS A 199 -11.12 -8.13 17.32
C LYS A 199 -9.82 -8.79 17.74
N ALA A 200 -8.72 -8.51 17.07
CA ALA A 200 -7.42 -9.14 17.33
C ALA A 200 -6.67 -8.53 18.52
N LEU A 201 -6.78 -7.22 18.70
CA LEU A 201 -6.07 -6.51 19.78
C LEU A 201 -6.96 -6.27 21.01
N GLY A 202 -8.28 -6.45 20.90
CA GLY A 202 -9.23 -6.16 21.96
C GLY A 202 -9.32 -4.67 22.31
N VAL A 203 -8.97 -3.79 21.36
CA VAL A 203 -8.98 -2.34 21.55
C VAL A 203 -9.93 -1.67 20.57
N ASP A 204 -10.66 -0.68 21.06
CA ASP A 204 -11.54 0.12 20.19
C ASP A 204 -10.69 1.09 19.38
N ILE A 205 -10.80 0.98 18.04
CA ILE A 205 -10.18 1.93 17.11
C ILE A 205 -11.14 3.11 16.96
N THR A 206 -10.69 4.29 17.34
CA THR A 206 -11.49 5.53 17.28
C THR A 206 -11.87 5.85 15.84
N GLY A 207 -10.93 5.67 14.91
CA GLY A 207 -11.17 5.88 13.49
C GLY A 207 -9.91 5.68 12.65
N SER A 208 -10.08 5.92 11.37
CA SER A 208 -9.01 5.89 10.37
C SER A 208 -8.99 7.20 9.60
N TRP A 209 -7.89 7.48 8.94
CA TRP A 209 -7.82 8.47 7.87
C TRP A 209 -6.86 8.01 6.78
N ILE A 210 -7.04 8.57 5.59
CA ILE A 210 -6.09 8.33 4.50
C ILE A 210 -5.07 9.46 4.49
N GLN A 211 -3.80 9.10 4.58
CA GLN A 211 -2.69 10.01 4.35
C GLN A 211 -2.26 9.92 2.90
N GLY A 212 -2.55 10.97 2.14
CA GLY A 212 -2.17 11.04 0.74
C GLY A 212 -0.69 11.38 0.56
N LEU A 213 -0.10 10.78 -0.49
CA LEU A 213 1.24 11.10 -0.99
C LEU A 213 1.12 11.35 -2.50
N GLY A 214 1.16 12.63 -2.87
CA GLY A 214 0.95 13.08 -4.24
C GLY A 214 2.13 12.78 -5.15
N LYS A 215 1.93 11.98 -6.20
CA LYS A 215 2.98 11.68 -7.20
C LYS A 215 3.21 12.81 -8.22
N GLY A 216 2.47 13.90 -8.11
CA GLY A 216 2.43 14.96 -9.12
C GLY A 216 1.53 14.62 -10.31
N SER A 217 1.44 15.55 -11.24
CA SER A 217 0.65 15.38 -12.47
C SER A 217 1.57 15.35 -13.68
N GLY A 218 1.44 14.34 -14.51
CA GLY A 218 2.13 14.26 -15.81
C GLY A 218 1.21 14.71 -16.93
N ARG A 219 1.65 15.69 -17.75
CA ARG A 219 1.06 15.95 -19.06
C ARG A 219 2.14 15.77 -20.13
N LYS A 220 1.84 14.99 -21.18
CA LYS A 220 2.75 14.72 -22.30
C LYS A 220 4.13 14.15 -21.87
N GLY A 221 4.12 13.23 -20.88
CA GLY A 221 5.33 12.57 -20.41
C GLY A 221 6.26 13.42 -19.52
N VAL A 222 5.87 14.63 -19.15
CA VAL A 222 6.63 15.48 -18.24
C VAL A 222 5.95 15.49 -16.87
N LEU A 223 6.65 14.98 -15.85
CA LEU A 223 6.19 15.01 -14.48
C LEU A 223 6.38 16.41 -13.90
N TYR A 224 5.29 16.99 -13.38
CA TYR A 224 5.31 18.22 -12.60
C TYR A 224 5.09 17.90 -11.13
N HIS A 225 6.19 17.77 -10.39
CA HIS A 225 6.13 17.55 -8.96
C HIS A 225 6.88 18.65 -8.21
N PRO A 226 6.22 19.35 -7.27
CA PRO A 226 6.81 20.52 -6.62
C PRO A 226 7.99 20.21 -5.69
N LEU A 227 8.11 18.96 -5.23
CA LEU A 227 9.26 18.51 -4.43
C LEU A 227 10.42 17.98 -5.28
N VAL A 228 10.22 17.82 -6.60
CA VAL A 228 11.23 17.28 -7.53
C VAL A 228 11.77 18.36 -8.45
N TYR A 229 10.92 19.30 -8.82
CA TYR A 229 11.29 20.37 -9.75
C TYR A 229 10.91 21.75 -9.20
N GLY A 230 11.88 22.66 -9.26
CA GLY A 230 11.72 24.07 -9.00
C GLY A 230 11.98 24.91 -10.26
N TYR A 231 11.78 26.21 -10.13
CA TYR A 231 12.08 27.19 -11.16
C TYR A 231 12.99 28.28 -10.58
N ARG A 232 14.02 28.68 -11.33
CA ARG A 232 14.93 29.76 -10.97
C ARG A 232 15.07 30.73 -12.12
N HIS A 233 15.37 31.98 -11.83
CA HIS A 233 15.76 32.96 -12.85
C HIS A 233 17.22 32.71 -13.25
N PRO A 234 17.55 32.54 -14.57
CA PRO A 234 18.92 32.41 -15.03
C PRO A 234 19.75 33.64 -14.65
N GLY A 235 20.96 33.44 -14.17
CA GLY A 235 21.88 34.54 -13.83
C GLY A 235 21.66 35.17 -12.46
N THR A 236 20.74 34.69 -11.63
CA THR A 236 20.58 35.15 -10.26
C THR A 236 21.49 34.36 -9.32
N PRO A 237 22.51 34.96 -8.72
CA PRO A 237 23.38 34.28 -7.80
C PRO A 237 22.74 34.13 -6.43
N GLY A 238 22.75 32.91 -5.92
CA GLY A 238 22.51 32.63 -4.51
C GLY A 238 21.06 32.39 -4.12
N VAL A 239 20.94 31.82 -2.99
CA VAL A 239 19.81 31.11 -2.42
C VAL A 239 18.86 32.02 -1.62
N THR A 240 19.22 33.24 -1.37
CA THR A 240 18.40 34.26 -0.70
C THR A 240 17.43 34.95 -1.63
N ASP A 241 17.42 34.54 -2.90
CA ASP A 241 16.70 35.21 -3.94
C ASP A 241 15.23 34.79 -3.97
N PRO A 242 14.28 35.73 -3.90
CA PRO A 242 12.85 35.49 -4.06
C PRO A 242 12.46 35.00 -5.46
N SER A 243 13.40 34.91 -6.40
CA SER A 243 13.18 34.41 -7.76
C SER A 243 13.05 32.88 -7.88
N PHE A 244 13.35 32.10 -6.82
CA PHE A 244 13.09 30.67 -6.80
C PHE A 244 11.63 30.38 -6.45
N GLY A 245 10.98 29.49 -7.18
CA GLY A 245 9.60 29.13 -6.92
C GLY A 245 9.16 27.87 -7.63
N THR A 246 7.93 27.43 -7.37
CA THR A 246 7.33 26.23 -7.98
C THR A 246 6.58 26.52 -9.28
N LYS A 247 6.34 27.80 -9.61
CA LYS A 247 5.59 28.20 -10.78
C LYS A 247 6.50 28.73 -11.88
N ARG A 248 6.30 28.22 -13.12
CA ARG A 248 6.96 28.77 -14.28
C ARG A 248 6.54 30.23 -14.50
N ARG A 249 7.51 31.13 -14.56
CA ARG A 249 7.36 32.55 -14.92
C ARG A 249 8.16 32.86 -16.16
N ALA A 250 7.84 33.96 -16.87
CA ALA A 250 8.66 34.38 -17.99
C ALA A 250 10.10 34.65 -17.53
N GLY A 251 11.06 34.07 -18.26
CA GLY A 251 12.49 34.17 -17.92
C GLY A 251 13.00 33.16 -16.90
N PHE A 252 12.13 32.33 -16.30
CA PHE A 252 12.54 31.27 -15.37
C PHE A 252 12.82 29.95 -16.09
N GLU A 253 13.90 29.28 -15.70
CA GLU A 253 14.25 27.94 -16.11
C GLU A 253 13.91 26.90 -15.04
N ARG A 254 13.57 25.70 -15.49
CA ARG A 254 13.33 24.55 -14.60
C ARG A 254 14.66 23.96 -14.14
N PHE A 255 14.74 23.55 -12.86
CA PHE A 255 15.86 22.82 -12.33
C PHE A 255 15.41 21.65 -11.45
N PRO A 256 16.18 20.54 -11.37
CA PRO A 256 15.90 19.45 -10.46
C PRO A 256 16.23 19.86 -9.01
N VAL A 257 15.29 19.63 -8.09
CA VAL A 257 15.40 20.07 -6.68
C VAL A 257 16.57 19.41 -5.96
N LYS A 258 17.02 18.22 -6.39
CA LYS A 258 18.24 17.60 -5.84
C LYS A 258 19.50 18.46 -6.02
N GLU A 259 19.49 19.38 -6.97
CA GLU A 259 20.56 20.35 -7.22
C GLU A 259 20.35 21.69 -6.47
N TYR A 260 19.33 21.79 -5.58
CA TYR A 260 19.09 23.02 -4.85
C TYR A 260 20.27 23.36 -3.93
N PRO A 261 20.86 24.56 -4.05
CA PRO A 261 22.17 24.89 -3.45
C PRO A 261 22.22 24.84 -1.91
N ARG A 262 21.07 24.92 -1.25
CA ARG A 262 20.97 24.89 0.23
C ARG A 262 20.43 23.54 0.72
N GLY A 263 21.11 22.44 0.42
CA GLY A 263 20.80 21.13 0.96
C GLY A 263 19.82 20.30 0.13
N GLY A 264 19.80 20.49 -1.22
CA GLY A 264 19.04 19.65 -2.12
C GLY A 264 17.55 19.57 -1.78
N VAL A 265 16.98 18.37 -1.78
CA VAL A 265 15.56 18.11 -1.50
C VAL A 265 15.14 18.62 -0.12
N ARG A 266 15.95 18.37 0.92
CA ARG A 266 15.62 18.80 2.31
C ARG A 266 15.53 20.33 2.43
N GLY A 267 16.53 21.03 1.91
CA GLY A 267 16.55 22.50 1.93
C GLY A 267 15.43 23.13 1.11
N TRP A 268 15.05 22.48 0.00
CA TRP A 268 13.93 22.92 -0.81
C TRP A 268 12.59 22.76 -0.08
N ILE A 269 12.37 21.64 0.60
CA ILE A 269 11.17 21.39 1.39
C ILE A 269 11.03 22.43 2.52
N ALA A 270 12.12 22.69 3.26
CA ALA A 270 12.12 23.72 4.29
C ALA A 270 11.73 25.09 3.72
N ARG A 271 12.24 25.46 2.53
CA ARG A 271 11.84 26.67 1.83
C ARG A 271 10.34 26.67 1.45
N LEU A 272 9.81 25.54 0.98
CA LEU A 272 8.39 25.44 0.66
C LEU A 272 7.50 25.59 1.89
N GLU A 273 7.89 25.00 3.02
CA GLU A 273 7.15 25.17 4.28
C GLU A 273 7.10 26.63 4.72
N GLU A 274 8.19 27.38 4.52
CA GLU A 274 8.28 28.79 4.89
C GLU A 274 7.47 29.71 3.95
N HIS A 275 7.51 29.45 2.64
CA HIS A 275 6.99 30.38 1.63
C HIS A 275 5.74 29.91 0.88
N GLU A 276 5.52 28.61 0.77
CA GLU A 276 4.40 27.98 0.05
C GLU A 276 3.80 26.78 0.83
N PRO A 277 3.42 26.93 2.13
CA PRO A 277 2.98 25.82 2.98
C PRO A 277 1.73 25.09 2.44
N GLU A 278 0.87 25.80 1.71
CA GLU A 278 -0.31 25.22 1.05
C GLU A 278 0.08 24.17 0.01
N LEU A 279 1.24 24.33 -0.60
CA LEU A 279 1.71 23.36 -1.59
C LEU A 279 2.15 22.05 -0.94
N VAL A 280 2.82 22.14 0.20
CA VAL A 280 3.17 20.98 1.03
C VAL A 280 1.91 20.23 1.46
N THR A 281 0.87 20.96 1.90
CA THR A 281 -0.43 20.37 2.25
C THR A 281 -1.10 19.69 1.04
N LYS A 282 -0.96 20.23 -0.16
CA LYS A 282 -1.48 19.60 -1.39
C LYS A 282 -0.72 18.32 -1.79
N VAL A 283 0.57 18.23 -1.47
CA VAL A 283 1.36 17.01 -1.70
C VAL A 283 1.03 15.95 -0.66
N PHE A 284 0.76 16.34 0.58
CA PHE A 284 0.45 15.47 1.70
C PHE A 284 -0.96 15.72 2.28
N PRO A 285 -2.02 15.55 1.49
CA PRO A 285 -3.38 15.76 1.98
C PRO A 285 -3.77 14.64 2.93
N GLN A 286 -4.59 14.99 3.92
CA GLN A 286 -5.23 14.04 4.82
C GLN A 286 -6.74 14.03 4.56
N SER A 287 -7.37 12.85 4.57
CA SER A 287 -8.81 12.75 4.47
C SER A 287 -9.52 13.20 5.75
N ALA A 288 -10.82 13.39 5.68
CA ALA A 288 -11.66 13.42 6.86
C ALA A 288 -11.55 12.08 7.62
N PRO A 289 -11.82 12.08 8.94
CA PRO A 289 -11.88 10.84 9.72
C PRO A 289 -12.94 9.88 9.18
N ILE A 290 -12.59 8.60 9.14
CA ILE A 290 -13.43 7.48 8.73
C ILE A 290 -13.69 6.65 9.99
N PHE A 291 -14.96 6.43 10.32
CA PHE A 291 -15.34 5.67 11.50
C PHE A 291 -15.82 4.28 11.13
N LEU A 292 -15.57 3.32 12.01
CA LEU A 292 -16.03 1.94 11.84
C LEU A 292 -17.57 1.88 11.83
N LYS A 293 -18.12 1.21 10.84
CA LYS A 293 -19.54 0.95 10.68
C LYS A 293 -19.88 -0.43 11.28
N ASP A 294 -19.69 -0.57 12.59
CA ASP A 294 -19.80 -1.86 13.30
C ASP A 294 -21.04 -2.66 12.91
N GLN A 295 -22.23 -2.05 13.00
CA GLN A 295 -23.47 -2.77 12.71
C GLN A 295 -23.56 -3.25 11.26
N LEU A 296 -23.14 -2.42 10.31
CA LEU A 296 -23.11 -2.78 8.88
C LEU A 296 -22.10 -3.89 8.65
N MET A 297 -20.89 -3.73 9.20
CA MET A 297 -19.83 -4.74 9.04
C MET A 297 -20.25 -6.07 9.66
N GLU A 298 -20.65 -6.10 10.93
CA GLU A 298 -20.92 -7.33 11.65
C GLU A 298 -22.21 -8.04 11.22
N LYS A 299 -23.26 -7.29 10.91
CA LYS A 299 -24.59 -7.88 10.62
C LYS A 299 -24.83 -8.15 9.14
N GLU A 300 -24.19 -7.42 8.25
CA GLU A 300 -24.48 -7.50 6.82
C GLU A 300 -23.27 -7.94 5.99
N ILE A 301 -22.11 -7.29 6.14
CA ILE A 301 -20.97 -7.51 5.26
C ILE A 301 -20.21 -8.80 5.64
N MET A 302 -19.84 -8.95 6.91
CA MET A 302 -19.05 -10.10 7.36
C MET A 302 -19.75 -11.45 7.14
N PRO A 303 -21.07 -11.61 7.41
CA PRO A 303 -21.76 -12.86 7.10
C PRO A 303 -21.72 -13.24 5.62
N GLN A 304 -21.83 -12.26 4.71
CA GLN A 304 -21.73 -12.49 3.27
C GLN A 304 -20.32 -12.93 2.86
N ILE A 305 -19.29 -12.28 3.41
CA ILE A 305 -17.89 -12.66 3.14
C ILE A 305 -17.63 -14.07 3.65
N VAL A 306 -18.02 -14.38 4.89
CA VAL A 306 -17.84 -15.72 5.49
C VAL A 306 -18.56 -16.79 4.66
N ALA A 307 -19.82 -16.55 4.28
CA ALA A 307 -20.55 -17.50 3.45
C ALA A 307 -19.85 -17.76 2.10
N ARG A 308 -19.36 -16.69 1.48
CA ARG A 308 -18.64 -16.78 0.20
C ARG A 308 -17.30 -17.50 0.33
N GLU A 309 -16.51 -17.21 1.35
CA GLU A 309 -15.23 -17.88 1.60
C GLU A 309 -15.41 -19.38 1.90
N LYS A 310 -16.45 -19.75 2.66
CA LYS A 310 -16.82 -21.17 2.86
C LYS A 310 -17.23 -21.86 1.56
N GLN A 311 -17.98 -21.17 0.71
CA GLN A 311 -18.33 -21.68 -0.62
C GLN A 311 -17.07 -21.92 -1.46
N ILE A 312 -16.14 -20.96 -1.50
CA ILE A 312 -14.87 -21.09 -2.24
C ILE A 312 -14.05 -22.24 -1.68
N ALA A 313 -13.94 -22.37 -0.35
CA ALA A 313 -13.24 -23.49 0.30
C ALA A 313 -13.86 -24.85 -0.07
N GLY A 314 -15.18 -24.93 -0.15
CA GLY A 314 -15.86 -26.12 -0.63
C GLY A 314 -15.53 -26.47 -2.08
N LEU A 315 -15.34 -25.45 -2.94
CA LEU A 315 -14.94 -25.68 -4.33
C LEU A 315 -13.52 -26.22 -4.47
N ARG A 316 -12.61 -25.91 -3.54
CA ARG A 316 -11.22 -26.43 -3.52
C ARG A 316 -11.16 -27.95 -3.36
N SER A 317 -12.18 -28.55 -2.72
CA SER A 317 -12.26 -30.02 -2.57
C SER A 317 -12.66 -30.73 -3.88
N LEU A 318 -13.19 -29.97 -4.85
CA LEU A 318 -13.46 -30.47 -6.19
C LEU A 318 -12.13 -30.43 -6.94
N ALA A 319 -11.75 -31.56 -7.59
CA ALA A 319 -10.48 -31.69 -8.28
C ALA A 319 -10.14 -30.43 -9.15
N PRO A 320 -8.86 -30.01 -9.15
CA PRO A 320 -8.43 -28.86 -9.97
C PRO A 320 -8.64 -29.20 -11.45
N SER A 321 -9.68 -28.67 -12.04
CA SER A 321 -10.09 -28.93 -13.43
C SER A 321 -10.64 -27.65 -14.02
N GLU A 322 -10.86 -27.65 -15.34
CA GLU A 322 -11.66 -26.64 -16.04
C GLU A 322 -13.04 -26.42 -15.36
N THR A 323 -13.56 -27.44 -14.65
CA THR A 323 -14.77 -27.37 -13.86
C THR A 323 -14.60 -26.43 -12.68
N HIS A 324 -13.47 -26.46 -11.95
CA HIS A 324 -13.18 -25.53 -10.85
C HIS A 324 -13.15 -24.07 -11.38
N LYS A 325 -12.41 -23.82 -12.45
CA LYS A 325 -12.34 -22.49 -13.09
C LYS A 325 -13.74 -21.97 -13.52
N ARG A 326 -14.64 -22.85 -13.97
CA ARG A 326 -16.00 -22.47 -14.40
C ARG A 326 -16.87 -21.98 -13.23
N GLN A 327 -16.58 -22.37 -11.99
CA GLN A 327 -17.27 -21.90 -10.79
C GLN A 327 -16.94 -20.45 -10.43
N PHE A 328 -15.93 -19.85 -11.10
CA PHE A 328 -15.54 -18.45 -10.96
C PHE A 328 -15.89 -17.69 -12.24
N PRO A 329 -17.12 -17.20 -12.40
CA PRO A 329 -17.54 -16.53 -13.62
C PRO A 329 -16.73 -15.26 -13.88
N MET A 330 -16.50 -14.96 -15.14
CA MET A 330 -15.81 -13.77 -15.57
C MET A 330 -16.77 -12.58 -15.61
N ASN A 331 -16.38 -11.48 -15.00
CA ASN A 331 -17.08 -10.21 -15.16
C ASN A 331 -16.42 -9.41 -16.29
N ILE A 332 -16.97 -9.52 -17.50
CA ILE A 332 -16.41 -8.90 -18.69
C ILE A 332 -16.33 -7.37 -18.62
N THR A 333 -17.17 -6.73 -17.80
CA THR A 333 -17.15 -5.27 -17.64
C THR A 333 -15.90 -4.79 -16.90
N GLN A 334 -15.17 -5.71 -16.26
CA GLN A 334 -13.92 -5.43 -15.53
C GLN A 334 -12.67 -5.81 -16.35
N CYS A 335 -12.82 -6.37 -17.55
CA CYS A 335 -11.69 -6.76 -18.40
C CYS A 335 -10.97 -5.54 -18.97
N GLU A 336 -11.73 -4.50 -19.31
CA GLU A 336 -11.22 -3.21 -19.78
C GLU A 336 -11.87 -2.09 -19.00
N THR A 337 -11.09 -1.30 -18.33
CA THR A 337 -11.55 -0.16 -17.54
C THR A 337 -10.85 1.12 -18.00
N GLY A 338 -11.29 2.28 -17.53
CA GLY A 338 -10.61 3.54 -17.78
C GLY A 338 -9.16 3.59 -17.28
N TYR A 339 -8.72 2.59 -16.53
CA TYR A 339 -7.35 2.43 -16.05
C TYR A 339 -6.52 1.40 -16.84
N GLY A 340 -7.08 0.83 -17.94
CA GLY A 340 -6.42 -0.15 -18.79
C GLY A 340 -7.02 -1.55 -18.68
N GLN A 341 -6.33 -2.52 -19.27
CA GLN A 341 -6.73 -3.93 -19.23
C GLN A 341 -6.55 -4.53 -17.84
N CYS A 342 -7.43 -5.48 -17.51
CA CYS A 342 -7.30 -6.32 -16.33
C CYS A 342 -5.94 -7.05 -16.33
N ALA A 343 -5.28 -7.12 -15.19
CA ALA A 343 -4.00 -7.82 -15.04
C ALA A 343 -4.02 -9.30 -15.44
N TYR A 344 -5.19 -9.93 -15.54
CA TYR A 344 -5.38 -11.33 -15.94
C TYR A 344 -6.07 -11.48 -17.30
N PHE A 345 -6.04 -10.43 -18.13
CA PHE A 345 -6.72 -10.45 -19.44
C PHE A 345 -6.22 -11.60 -20.30
N ASP A 346 -4.91 -11.75 -20.46
CA ASP A 346 -4.31 -12.81 -21.29
C ASP A 346 -4.58 -14.21 -20.75
N ALA A 347 -4.55 -14.39 -19.43
CA ALA A 347 -4.93 -15.66 -18.80
C ALA A 347 -6.39 -16.04 -19.04
N CYS A 348 -7.29 -15.04 -19.12
CA CYS A 348 -8.71 -15.25 -19.38
C CYS A 348 -9.05 -15.47 -20.87
N HIS A 349 -8.49 -14.65 -21.75
CA HIS A 349 -8.90 -14.56 -23.17
C HIS A 349 -7.95 -15.29 -24.12
N ALA A 350 -6.65 -15.19 -23.89
CA ALA A 350 -5.66 -15.88 -24.71
C ALA A 350 -5.25 -17.26 -24.16
N HIS A 351 -5.73 -17.63 -22.98
CA HIS A 351 -5.38 -18.87 -22.28
C HIS A 351 -3.87 -19.10 -22.13
N THR A 352 -3.12 -18.01 -22.00
CA THR A 352 -1.66 -18.05 -21.84
C THR A 352 -1.23 -17.60 -20.44
N LEU A 353 -0.27 -18.32 -19.87
CA LEU A 353 0.32 -18.01 -18.57
C LEU A 353 1.79 -17.57 -18.66
N VAL A 354 2.29 -17.35 -19.87
CA VAL A 354 3.72 -17.00 -20.09
C VAL A 354 4.14 -15.72 -19.37
N ALA A 355 3.22 -14.77 -19.21
CA ALA A 355 3.46 -13.49 -18.53
C ALA A 355 3.16 -13.52 -17.01
N TYR A 356 3.06 -14.71 -16.41
CA TYR A 356 2.68 -14.86 -15.01
C TYR A 356 3.67 -15.74 -14.26
N THR A 357 3.75 -15.52 -12.95
CA THR A 357 4.53 -16.31 -12.00
C THR A 357 3.65 -16.72 -10.82
N PRO A 358 3.97 -17.80 -10.10
CA PRO A 358 3.29 -18.12 -8.85
C PRO A 358 3.32 -16.95 -7.88
N ARG A 359 2.20 -16.70 -7.22
CA ARG A 359 2.09 -15.67 -6.20
C ARG A 359 2.84 -16.10 -4.94
N VAL A 360 3.63 -15.19 -4.39
CA VAL A 360 4.23 -15.38 -3.06
C VAL A 360 3.19 -15.00 -2.00
N PRO A 361 3.02 -15.81 -0.93
CA PRO A 361 2.15 -15.44 0.20
C PRO A 361 2.52 -14.08 0.79
N HIS A 362 1.51 -13.24 1.07
CA HIS A 362 1.71 -11.92 1.66
C HIS A 362 1.62 -11.91 3.18
N HIS A 363 0.92 -12.91 3.73
CA HIS A 363 0.70 -13.03 5.17
C HIS A 363 1.41 -14.25 5.71
N LYS A 364 1.87 -14.17 6.96
CA LYS A 364 2.59 -15.26 7.61
C LYS A 364 1.74 -16.51 7.77
N ALA A 365 0.48 -16.34 8.22
CA ALA A 365 -0.41 -17.49 8.37
C ALA A 365 -0.58 -18.26 7.05
N GLU A 366 -0.56 -17.58 5.92
CA GLU A 366 -0.60 -18.18 4.59
C GLU A 366 0.71 -18.92 4.28
N ALA A 367 1.86 -18.31 4.59
CA ALA A 367 3.17 -18.93 4.41
C ALA A 367 3.35 -20.17 5.30
N ASP A 368 3.01 -20.06 6.59
CA ASP A 368 3.06 -21.15 7.55
C ASP A 368 2.16 -22.33 7.12
N LEU A 369 0.98 -22.04 6.56
CA LEU A 369 0.09 -23.07 6.01
C LEU A 369 0.71 -23.77 4.80
N CYS A 370 1.36 -23.03 3.89
CA CYS A 370 2.07 -23.60 2.75
C CYS A 370 3.20 -24.51 3.20
N GLU A 371 4.02 -24.11 4.19
CA GLU A 371 5.10 -24.91 4.72
C GLU A 371 4.60 -26.20 5.40
N GLN A 372 3.53 -26.12 6.20
CA GLN A 372 2.93 -27.28 6.87
C GLN A 372 2.40 -28.31 5.87
N LEU A 373 1.83 -27.87 4.76
CA LEU A 373 1.32 -28.76 3.74
C LEU A 373 2.45 -29.38 2.92
N SER A 374 3.49 -28.61 2.58
CA SER A 374 4.68 -29.13 1.87
C SER A 374 5.46 -30.15 2.70
N SER A 375 5.51 -30.01 4.04
CA SER A 375 6.19 -30.94 4.94
C SER A 375 5.39 -32.23 5.23
N SER A 376 4.12 -32.28 4.83
CA SER A 376 3.24 -33.44 5.07
C SER A 376 3.09 -34.35 3.85
N LEU A 377 3.76 -34.03 2.74
CA LEU A 377 3.90 -34.83 1.53
C LEU A 377 5.24 -35.54 1.52
#